data_d09a255b94c925fd37b91856cb36f3ec
#
_entry.id   d09a255b94c925fd37b91856cb36f3ec
#
_cell.length_a   1.000
_cell.length_b   1.000
_cell.length_c   1.000
_cell.angle_alpha   90.00
_cell.angle_beta   90.00
_cell.angle_gamma   90.00
#
_symmetry.space_group_name_H-M   'P 1'
#
loop_
_entity.id
_entity.type
_entity.pdbx_description
1 polymer ?
#
loop_
_entity_poly.entity_id
_entity_poly.type
_entity_poly.pdbx_seq_one_letter_code
_entity_poly.pdbx_strand_id
1 'polypeptide(L)'
;GAEPSTYYLTCNTTAEPFNNADLRKGISLAINREAICKTIFKGTRTPADGIVPPGIDGYKEGAWEFCAYDVDKANEYLDKVAPADANGDRGINVTLSYNQDGGHKEIMESIIGDLAKVGITAVSDTPEWSALLGQYQNLNYQFGRLGWIADYPIMDNFLYPLFHSDSLGGDNRSGYNNPEFDAKVDEARTTIDDEERVAKMQEADAMVAADCPVIPLMFYTHTIAGSDRIKYLYVDPQKHADLGTAELA
;
A
#
# COMPACT_ATOMS: atom_id res chain seq x y z
N GLY A 1 -5.03 16.40 -9.67
CA GLY A 1 -3.80 16.58 -8.87
C GLY A 1 -3.37 15.31 -8.17
N ALA A 2 -2.13 15.27 -7.67
CA ALA A 2 -1.67 14.21 -6.80
C ALA A 2 -2.37 14.32 -5.44
N GLU A 3 -2.64 13.20 -4.81
CA GLU A 3 -3.21 13.10 -3.47
C GLU A 3 -2.17 12.46 -2.55
N PRO A 4 -1.95 12.97 -1.33
CA PRO A 4 -0.99 12.38 -0.40
C PRO A 4 -1.55 11.07 0.18
N SER A 5 -1.75 10.07 -0.67
CA SER A 5 -2.40 8.83 -0.28
C SER A 5 -1.99 7.64 -1.14
N THR A 6 -1.98 6.46 -0.51
CA THR A 6 -1.54 5.21 -1.11
C THR A 6 -2.59 4.13 -0.94
N TYR A 7 -2.92 3.45 -2.03
CA TYR A 7 -3.71 2.23 -2.06
C TYR A 7 -2.76 1.03 -1.98
N TYR A 8 -2.98 0.13 -1.04
CA TYR A 8 -2.11 -1.01 -0.82
C TYR A 8 -2.88 -2.26 -0.36
N LEU A 9 -2.21 -3.40 -0.37
CA LEU A 9 -2.66 -4.59 0.31
C LEU A 9 -1.89 -4.71 1.63
N THR A 10 -2.60 -4.88 2.74
CA THR A 10 -1.99 -5.25 4.02
C THR A 10 -1.88 -6.76 4.11
N CYS A 11 -0.77 -7.27 4.66
CA CYS A 11 -0.54 -8.69 4.88
C CYS A 11 -0.50 -8.98 6.37
N ASN A 12 -1.18 -10.04 6.81
CA ASN A 12 -1.07 -10.49 8.20
C ASN A 12 0.28 -11.18 8.42
N THR A 13 1.27 -10.44 8.91
CA THR A 13 2.63 -10.94 9.11
C THR A 13 2.76 -11.90 10.28
N THR A 14 1.69 -12.09 11.06
CA THR A 14 1.71 -12.93 12.28
C THR A 14 1.24 -14.36 12.02
N ALA A 15 0.63 -14.63 10.86
CA ALA A 15 0.01 -15.92 10.54
C ALA A 15 0.43 -16.44 9.16
N GLU A 16 0.46 -17.78 9.03
CA GLU A 16 0.71 -18.43 7.74
C GLU A 16 -0.42 -18.14 6.73
N PRO A 17 -0.06 -18.05 5.44
CA PRO A 17 1.29 -18.15 4.90
C PRO A 17 2.03 -16.80 4.85
N PHE A 18 1.40 -15.69 5.27
CA PHE A 18 1.91 -14.34 5.15
C PHE A 18 2.95 -13.94 6.23
N ASN A 19 3.22 -14.80 7.23
CA ASN A 19 4.38 -14.65 8.10
C ASN A 19 5.73 -14.84 7.36
N ASN A 20 5.71 -15.45 6.17
CA ASN A 20 6.88 -15.62 5.32
C ASN A 20 7.10 -14.39 4.43
N ALA A 21 8.22 -13.69 4.64
CA ALA A 21 8.58 -12.49 3.86
C ALA A 21 8.84 -12.79 2.38
N ASP A 22 9.42 -13.96 2.04
CA ASP A 22 9.65 -14.34 0.65
C ASP A 22 8.34 -14.52 -0.12
N LEU A 23 7.28 -15.04 0.54
CA LEU A 23 5.95 -15.07 -0.06
C LEU A 23 5.43 -13.66 -0.37
N ARG A 24 5.49 -12.74 0.59
CA ARG A 24 4.99 -11.37 0.40
C ARG A 24 5.74 -10.64 -0.73
N LYS A 25 7.07 -10.80 -0.78
CA LYS A 25 7.94 -10.25 -1.84
C LYS A 25 7.60 -10.83 -3.21
N GLY A 26 7.46 -12.14 -3.30
CA GLY A 26 7.08 -12.83 -4.53
C GLY A 26 5.70 -12.39 -5.03
N ILE A 27 4.70 -12.30 -4.15
CA ILE A 27 3.36 -11.77 -4.48
C ILE A 27 3.47 -10.33 -4.98
N SER A 28 4.23 -9.46 -4.30
CA SER A 28 4.39 -8.07 -4.70
C SER A 28 4.98 -7.91 -6.09
N LEU A 29 6.04 -8.68 -6.40
CA LEU A 29 6.69 -8.68 -7.72
C LEU A 29 5.81 -9.25 -8.84
N ALA A 30 4.86 -10.15 -8.50
CA ALA A 30 3.94 -10.75 -9.48
C ALA A 30 2.81 -9.80 -9.92
N ILE A 31 2.53 -8.74 -9.18
CA ILE A 31 1.40 -7.83 -9.45
C ILE A 31 1.79 -6.75 -10.46
N ASN A 32 1.09 -6.71 -11.60
CA ASN A 32 1.30 -5.72 -12.64
C ASN A 32 0.54 -4.40 -12.35
N ARG A 33 1.15 -3.54 -11.55
CA ARG A 33 0.61 -2.23 -11.14
C ARG A 33 0.32 -1.31 -12.32
N GLU A 34 1.20 -1.31 -13.32
CA GLU A 34 1.02 -0.49 -14.53
C GLU A 34 -0.22 -0.92 -15.33
N ALA A 35 -0.42 -2.24 -15.49
CA ALA A 35 -1.60 -2.75 -16.17
C ALA A 35 -2.88 -2.33 -15.43
N ILE A 36 -2.93 -2.44 -14.10
CA ILE A 36 -4.06 -2.01 -13.27
C ILE A 36 -4.32 -0.51 -13.49
N CYS A 37 -3.31 0.34 -13.34
CA CYS A 37 -3.47 1.78 -13.52
C CYS A 37 -3.90 2.18 -14.93
N LYS A 38 -3.39 1.50 -15.95
CA LYS A 38 -3.69 1.78 -17.35
C LYS A 38 -5.08 1.28 -17.77
N THR A 39 -5.44 0.05 -17.40
CA THR A 39 -6.68 -0.58 -17.91
C THR A 39 -7.90 -0.18 -17.11
N ILE A 40 -7.81 -0.18 -15.77
CA ILE A 40 -8.95 0.10 -14.89
C ILE A 40 -9.10 1.61 -14.71
N PHE A 41 -8.01 2.32 -14.47
CA PHE A 41 -8.03 3.77 -14.17
C PHE A 41 -7.71 4.66 -15.38
N LYS A 42 -7.49 4.08 -16.57
CA LYS A 42 -7.18 4.82 -17.80
C LYS A 42 -6.03 5.83 -17.63
N GLY A 43 -5.04 5.50 -16.79
CA GLY A 43 -3.89 6.34 -16.50
C GLY A 43 -4.16 7.50 -15.52
N THR A 44 -5.32 7.53 -14.85
CA THR A 44 -5.61 8.55 -13.82
C THR A 44 -5.03 8.22 -12.45
N ARG A 45 -4.35 7.09 -12.31
CA ARG A 45 -3.62 6.67 -11.11
C ARG A 45 -2.17 6.38 -11.49
N THR A 46 -1.25 6.58 -10.54
CA THR A 46 0.16 6.28 -10.73
C THR A 46 0.50 4.99 -10.01
N PRO A 47 1.20 4.03 -10.65
CA PRO A 47 1.72 2.85 -9.96
C PRO A 47 2.57 3.26 -8.76
N ALA A 48 2.37 2.59 -7.63
CA ALA A 48 3.16 2.87 -6.44
C ALA A 48 4.53 2.19 -6.52
N ASP A 49 5.55 2.91 -6.12
CA ASP A 49 6.95 2.48 -6.01
C ASP A 49 7.45 2.50 -4.55
N GLY A 50 6.52 2.66 -3.61
CA GLY A 50 6.71 2.66 -2.17
C GLY A 50 5.41 2.94 -1.44
N ILE A 51 5.48 3.00 -0.10
CA ILE A 51 4.30 3.35 0.72
C ILE A 51 4.09 4.87 0.83
N VAL A 52 5.17 5.64 0.78
CA VAL A 52 5.14 7.11 0.85
C VAL A 52 4.87 7.66 -0.55
N PRO A 53 3.80 8.44 -0.79
CA PRO A 53 3.47 8.94 -2.12
C PRO A 53 4.25 10.22 -2.49
N PRO A 54 4.34 10.55 -3.81
CA PRO A 54 4.86 11.83 -4.27
C PRO A 54 4.13 13.02 -3.63
N GLY A 55 4.89 14.07 -3.31
CA GLY A 55 4.36 15.28 -2.63
C GLY A 55 4.45 15.25 -1.11
N ILE A 56 4.84 14.10 -0.54
CA ILE A 56 5.24 14.00 0.86
C ILE A 56 6.73 14.33 0.96
N ASP A 57 7.08 15.17 1.93
CA ASP A 57 8.48 15.48 2.21
C ASP A 57 9.27 14.21 2.56
N GLY A 58 10.39 13.99 1.85
CA GLY A 58 11.18 12.76 1.96
C GLY A 58 10.79 11.63 0.99
N TYR A 59 9.75 11.81 0.16
CA TYR A 59 9.46 10.85 -0.90
C TYR A 59 10.70 10.53 -1.73
N LYS A 60 10.91 9.28 -2.03
CA LYS A 60 11.99 8.80 -2.87
C LYS A 60 11.44 7.87 -3.94
N GLU A 61 11.64 8.23 -5.20
CA GLU A 61 11.25 7.40 -6.34
C GLU A 61 11.95 6.05 -6.30
N GLY A 62 11.21 4.97 -6.52
CA GLY A 62 11.74 3.61 -6.54
C GLY A 62 12.21 3.10 -5.17
N ALA A 63 11.68 3.64 -4.07
CA ALA A 63 12.13 3.29 -2.71
C ALA A 63 11.95 1.79 -2.41
N TRP A 64 10.90 1.14 -2.95
CA TRP A 64 10.59 -0.25 -2.70
C TRP A 64 10.83 -1.13 -3.93
N GLU A 65 11.96 -1.85 -3.98
CA GLU A 65 12.32 -2.71 -5.10
C GLU A 65 11.24 -3.77 -5.44
N PHE A 66 10.48 -4.23 -4.42
CA PHE A 66 9.42 -5.22 -4.60
C PHE A 66 8.13 -4.63 -5.19
N CYS A 67 8.05 -3.34 -5.45
CA CYS A 67 6.98 -2.72 -6.22
C CYS A 67 7.15 -2.87 -7.74
N ALA A 68 8.32 -3.25 -8.21
CA ALA A 68 8.55 -3.59 -9.61
C ALA A 68 7.69 -4.79 -10.04
N TYR A 69 7.29 -4.84 -11.32
CA TYR A 69 6.68 -6.04 -11.91
C TYR A 69 7.76 -6.89 -12.54
N ASP A 70 8.05 -8.03 -11.94
CA ASP A 70 9.09 -8.95 -12.38
C ASP A 70 8.68 -10.39 -12.03
N VAL A 71 8.13 -11.09 -13.02
CA VAL A 71 7.62 -12.45 -12.84
C VAL A 71 8.74 -13.46 -12.58
N ASP A 72 9.91 -13.27 -13.18
CA ASP A 72 11.05 -14.18 -13.00
C ASP A 72 11.57 -14.05 -11.57
N LYS A 73 11.79 -12.82 -11.11
CA LYS A 73 12.18 -12.55 -9.71
C LYS A 73 11.09 -12.97 -8.72
N ALA A 74 9.81 -12.80 -9.07
CA ALA A 74 8.71 -13.32 -8.25
C ALA A 74 8.82 -14.83 -8.05
N ASN A 75 9.06 -15.57 -9.12
CA ASN A 75 9.24 -17.03 -9.06
C ASN A 75 10.46 -17.42 -8.20
N GLU A 76 11.59 -16.69 -8.29
CA GLU A 76 12.76 -16.96 -7.44
C GLU A 76 12.43 -16.86 -5.93
N TYR A 77 11.62 -15.88 -5.54
CA TYR A 77 11.15 -15.74 -4.15
C TYR A 77 10.15 -16.84 -3.77
N LEU A 78 9.18 -17.11 -4.65
CA LEU A 78 8.14 -18.11 -4.40
C LEU A 78 8.70 -19.54 -4.36
N ASP A 79 9.74 -19.84 -5.12
CA ASP A 79 10.41 -21.15 -5.11
C ASP A 79 11.08 -21.47 -3.76
N LYS A 80 11.47 -20.45 -2.99
CA LYS A 80 11.97 -20.63 -1.62
C LYS A 80 10.86 -21.03 -0.64
N VAL A 81 9.61 -20.69 -0.96
CA VAL A 81 8.43 -21.00 -0.14
C VAL A 81 7.83 -22.33 -0.56
N ALA A 82 7.48 -22.47 -1.84
CA ALA A 82 6.90 -23.65 -2.45
C ALA A 82 7.25 -23.67 -3.95
N PRO A 83 8.17 -24.53 -4.38
CA PRO A 83 8.46 -24.74 -5.80
C PRO A 83 7.20 -25.16 -6.56
N ALA A 84 7.02 -24.61 -7.77
CA ALA A 84 5.90 -25.00 -8.64
C ALA A 84 6.05 -26.47 -9.11
N ASP A 85 4.93 -27.18 -9.21
CA ASP A 85 4.87 -28.51 -9.79
C ASP A 85 4.99 -28.48 -11.33
N ALA A 86 4.87 -29.65 -11.97
CA ALA A 86 4.93 -29.77 -13.43
C ALA A 86 3.80 -29.02 -14.17
N ASN A 87 2.73 -28.68 -13.49
CA ASN A 87 1.59 -27.91 -14.03
C ASN A 87 1.71 -26.40 -13.70
N GLY A 88 2.75 -26.00 -12.97
CA GLY A 88 2.95 -24.63 -12.52
C GLY A 88 2.20 -24.29 -11.22
N ASP A 89 1.57 -25.25 -10.56
CA ASP A 89 0.86 -25.03 -9.29
C ASP A 89 1.85 -25.15 -8.11
N ARG A 90 1.73 -24.23 -7.17
CA ARG A 90 2.54 -24.19 -5.94
C ARG A 90 1.82 -24.77 -4.72
N GLY A 91 0.55 -25.13 -4.86
CA GLY A 91 -0.29 -25.54 -3.74
C GLY A 91 -0.56 -24.42 -2.72
N ILE A 92 -0.21 -23.17 -3.05
CA ILE A 92 -0.44 -22.01 -2.21
C ILE A 92 -1.86 -21.49 -2.48
N ASN A 93 -2.72 -21.56 -1.45
CA ASN A 93 -4.08 -21.05 -1.50
C ASN A 93 -4.22 -19.88 -0.52
N VAL A 94 -4.68 -18.72 -1.00
CA VAL A 94 -4.78 -17.51 -0.19
C VAL A 94 -6.14 -16.83 -0.36
N THR A 95 -6.56 -16.13 0.69
CA THR A 95 -7.79 -15.33 0.70
C THR A 95 -7.46 -13.85 0.63
N LEU A 96 -7.95 -13.17 -0.41
CA LEU A 96 -7.83 -11.74 -0.62
C LEU A 96 -9.09 -11.02 -0.16
N SER A 97 -8.99 -10.28 0.93
CA SER A 97 -10.12 -9.60 1.55
C SER A 97 -10.25 -8.14 1.08
N TYR A 98 -11.46 -7.71 0.73
CA TYR A 98 -11.76 -6.32 0.38
C TYR A 98 -13.25 -6.01 0.59
N ASN A 99 -13.58 -4.75 0.86
CA ASN A 99 -14.99 -4.36 1.02
C ASN A 99 -15.74 -4.38 -0.32
N GLN A 100 -17.02 -4.73 -0.27
CA GLN A 100 -17.89 -4.83 -1.46
C GLN A 100 -18.01 -3.50 -2.21
N ASP A 101 -18.05 -2.39 -1.46
CA ASP A 101 -18.23 -1.06 -2.00
C ASP A 101 -16.92 -0.45 -2.47
N GLY A 102 -17.00 0.64 -3.27
CA GLY A 102 -15.83 1.45 -3.64
C GLY A 102 -15.09 1.01 -4.91
N GLY A 103 -15.65 0.06 -5.69
CA GLY A 103 -15.09 -0.29 -7.00
C GLY A 103 -13.79 -1.10 -6.95
N HIS A 104 -13.57 -1.87 -5.90
CA HIS A 104 -12.34 -2.63 -5.69
C HIS A 104 -12.28 -3.95 -6.48
N LYS A 105 -13.44 -4.47 -6.89
CA LYS A 105 -13.58 -5.80 -7.50
C LYS A 105 -12.65 -6.00 -8.70
N GLU A 106 -12.66 -5.08 -9.66
CA GLU A 106 -11.86 -5.18 -10.89
C GLU A 106 -10.35 -5.19 -10.59
N ILE A 107 -9.91 -4.43 -9.59
CA ILE A 107 -8.52 -4.41 -9.14
C ILE A 107 -8.13 -5.78 -8.58
N MET A 108 -8.99 -6.34 -7.69
CA MET A 108 -8.72 -7.62 -7.03
C MET A 108 -8.77 -8.79 -8.01
N GLU A 109 -9.70 -8.77 -8.98
CA GLU A 109 -9.74 -9.76 -10.06
C GLU A 109 -8.47 -9.72 -10.92
N SER A 110 -7.93 -8.53 -11.21
CA SER A 110 -6.64 -8.39 -11.89
C SER A 110 -5.49 -9.00 -11.09
N ILE A 111 -5.45 -8.73 -9.78
CA ILE A 111 -4.43 -9.29 -8.87
C ILE A 111 -4.55 -10.81 -8.80
N ILE A 112 -5.75 -11.36 -8.65
CA ILE A 112 -5.99 -12.81 -8.65
C ILE A 112 -5.49 -13.43 -9.96
N GLY A 113 -5.73 -12.77 -11.09
CA GLY A 113 -5.21 -13.20 -12.39
C GLY A 113 -3.68 -13.16 -12.48
N ASP A 114 -3.03 -12.17 -11.87
CA ASP A 114 -1.56 -12.10 -11.82
C ASP A 114 -0.97 -13.18 -10.92
N LEU A 115 -1.60 -13.45 -9.76
CA LEU A 115 -1.17 -14.52 -8.85
C LEU A 115 -1.31 -15.92 -9.46
N ALA A 116 -2.36 -16.15 -10.26
CA ALA A 116 -2.53 -17.40 -10.98
C ALA A 116 -1.39 -17.68 -11.98
N LYS A 117 -0.79 -16.64 -12.59
CA LYS A 117 0.35 -16.79 -13.51
C LYS A 117 1.62 -17.31 -12.83
N VAL A 118 1.72 -17.11 -11.51
CA VAL A 118 2.85 -17.60 -10.70
C VAL A 118 2.47 -18.80 -9.83
N GLY A 119 1.36 -19.48 -10.13
CA GLY A 119 0.96 -20.72 -9.48
C GLY A 119 0.33 -20.56 -8.10
N ILE A 120 -0.20 -19.38 -7.76
CA ILE A 120 -0.91 -19.10 -6.51
C ILE A 120 -2.41 -19.04 -6.79
N THR A 121 -3.20 -19.83 -6.05
CA THR A 121 -4.65 -19.75 -6.09
C THR A 121 -5.16 -18.74 -5.06
N ALA A 122 -5.77 -17.66 -5.51
CA ALA A 122 -6.36 -16.65 -4.64
C ALA A 122 -7.88 -16.61 -4.80
N VAL A 123 -8.59 -16.52 -3.66
CA VAL A 123 -10.04 -16.37 -3.62
C VAL A 123 -10.43 -15.06 -2.92
N SER A 124 -11.53 -14.46 -3.34
CA SER A 124 -12.03 -13.23 -2.74
C SER A 124 -12.85 -13.50 -1.48
N ASP A 125 -12.64 -12.66 -0.45
CA ASP A 125 -13.54 -12.47 0.69
C ASP A 125 -14.02 -11.01 0.67
N THR A 126 -15.34 -10.79 0.65
CA THR A 126 -15.92 -9.46 0.40
C THR A 126 -16.94 -9.04 1.47
N PRO A 127 -16.48 -8.85 2.72
CA PRO A 127 -17.38 -8.41 3.79
C PRO A 127 -17.75 -6.92 3.66
N GLU A 128 -18.69 -6.47 4.45
CA GLU A 128 -18.97 -5.06 4.69
C GLU A 128 -17.74 -4.35 5.31
N TRP A 129 -17.58 -3.04 5.05
CA TRP A 129 -16.40 -2.29 5.48
C TRP A 129 -16.10 -2.38 6.98
N SER A 130 -17.14 -2.24 7.83
CA SER A 130 -16.97 -2.34 9.28
C SER A 130 -16.50 -3.72 9.74
N ALA A 131 -17.00 -4.78 9.10
CA ALA A 131 -16.61 -6.15 9.39
C ALA A 131 -15.16 -6.40 8.93
N LEU A 132 -14.79 -5.89 7.75
CA LEU A 132 -13.41 -5.98 7.22
C LEU A 132 -12.40 -5.29 8.16
N LEU A 133 -12.72 -4.09 8.64
CA LEU A 133 -11.88 -3.40 9.61
C LEU A 133 -11.73 -4.19 10.91
N GLY A 134 -12.81 -4.82 11.38
CA GLY A 134 -12.76 -5.70 12.54
C GLY A 134 -11.87 -6.94 12.32
N GLN A 135 -11.92 -7.54 11.12
CA GLN A 135 -11.01 -8.64 10.75
C GLN A 135 -9.54 -8.17 10.79
N TYR A 136 -9.23 -7.00 10.21
CA TYR A 136 -7.87 -6.44 10.19
C TYR A 136 -7.38 -6.11 11.60
N GLN A 137 -8.22 -5.47 12.41
CA GLN A 137 -7.86 -5.11 13.79
C GLN A 137 -7.53 -6.32 14.66
N ASN A 138 -8.22 -7.43 14.43
CA ASN A 138 -8.01 -8.67 15.17
C ASN A 138 -7.03 -9.65 14.48
N LEU A 139 -6.37 -9.22 13.40
CA LEU A 139 -5.47 -10.05 12.59
C LEU A 139 -6.13 -11.35 12.11
N ASN A 140 -7.46 -11.34 11.86
CA ASN A 140 -8.23 -12.49 11.39
C ASN A 140 -8.46 -12.40 9.87
N TYR A 141 -7.38 -12.33 9.13
CA TYR A 141 -7.34 -12.29 7.66
C TYR A 141 -5.97 -12.78 7.19
N GLN A 142 -5.79 -12.98 5.89
CA GLN A 142 -4.49 -13.32 5.30
C GLN A 142 -3.83 -12.12 4.66
N PHE A 143 -4.43 -11.58 3.59
CA PHE A 143 -4.04 -10.29 3.01
C PHE A 143 -5.28 -9.61 2.43
N GLY A 144 -5.24 -8.29 2.32
CA GLY A 144 -6.41 -7.59 1.86
C GLY A 144 -6.21 -6.10 1.61
N ARG A 145 -7.21 -5.53 0.97
CA ARG A 145 -7.21 -4.14 0.54
C ARG A 145 -7.25 -3.17 1.70
N LEU A 146 -6.36 -2.18 1.64
CA LEU A 146 -6.42 -1.03 2.52
C LEU A 146 -5.96 0.24 1.75
N GLY A 147 -6.05 1.37 2.38
CA GLY A 147 -5.53 2.64 1.87
C GLY A 147 -5.20 3.56 3.03
N TRP A 148 -4.29 4.48 2.79
CA TRP A 148 -3.92 5.53 3.74
C TRP A 148 -3.94 6.88 3.06
N ILE A 149 -4.56 7.85 3.70
CA ILE A 149 -4.55 9.27 3.32
C ILE A 149 -3.82 9.99 4.43
N ALA A 150 -2.82 10.77 4.09
CA ALA A 150 -2.03 11.48 5.08
C ALA A 150 -2.86 12.57 5.78
N ASP A 151 -2.83 12.59 7.11
CA ASP A 151 -3.38 13.66 7.93
C ASP A 151 -2.49 14.92 7.88
N TYR A 152 -1.19 14.72 7.69
CA TYR A 152 -0.18 15.76 7.51
C TYR A 152 0.94 15.27 6.57
N PRO A 153 1.58 16.16 5.77
CA PRO A 153 2.36 15.77 4.60
C PRO A 153 3.84 15.47 4.90
N ILE A 154 4.13 14.59 5.85
CA ILE A 154 5.48 14.09 6.14
C ILE A 154 5.51 12.57 6.24
N MET A 155 6.69 11.95 6.06
CA MET A 155 6.87 10.49 6.08
C MET A 155 6.40 9.83 7.37
N ASP A 156 6.51 10.52 8.52
CA ASP A 156 6.06 10.01 9.83
C ASP A 156 4.60 9.53 9.79
N ASN A 157 3.73 10.23 9.05
CA ASN A 157 2.31 9.88 8.94
C ASN A 157 2.05 8.56 8.17
N PHE A 158 3.03 8.07 7.43
CA PHE A 158 2.98 6.75 6.79
C PHE A 158 3.70 5.68 7.62
N LEU A 159 4.83 6.02 8.23
CA LEU A 159 5.69 5.04 8.87
C LEU A 159 5.22 4.68 10.28
N TYR A 160 4.95 5.68 11.13
CA TYR A 160 4.56 5.43 12.51
C TYR A 160 3.19 4.75 12.64
N PRO A 161 2.08 5.31 12.10
CA PRO A 161 0.77 4.69 12.27
C PRO A 161 0.66 3.31 11.65
N LEU A 162 1.32 3.09 10.49
CA LEU A 162 1.12 1.85 9.74
C LEU A 162 2.03 0.71 10.17
N PHE A 163 3.20 1.01 10.78
CA PHE A 163 4.22 -0.02 11.02
C PHE A 163 4.81 -0.03 12.42
N HIS A 164 4.75 1.06 13.19
CA HIS A 164 5.29 1.09 14.55
C HIS A 164 4.51 0.14 15.47
N SER A 165 5.20 -0.54 16.39
CA SER A 165 4.56 -1.52 17.28
C SER A 165 3.55 -0.90 18.24
N ASP A 166 3.71 0.37 18.64
CA ASP A 166 2.74 1.11 19.44
C ASP A 166 1.39 1.30 18.73
N SER A 167 1.37 1.16 17.39
CA SER A 167 0.16 1.27 16.58
C SER A 167 -0.56 -0.07 16.35
N LEU A 168 -0.07 -1.15 16.97
CA LEU A 168 -0.72 -2.47 16.93
C LEU A 168 -2.12 -2.40 17.56
N GLY A 169 -3.11 -3.03 16.91
CA GLY A 169 -4.52 -2.91 17.30
C GLY A 169 -5.18 -1.57 16.91
N GLY A 170 -4.38 -0.62 16.42
CA GLY A 170 -4.80 0.63 15.78
C GLY A 170 -4.68 0.54 14.26
N ASP A 171 -3.84 1.39 13.65
CA ASP A 171 -3.68 1.46 12.19
C ASP A 171 -2.57 0.55 11.65
N ASN A 172 -1.69 0.02 12.49
CA ASN A 172 -0.83 -1.10 12.13
C ASN A 172 -1.66 -2.38 12.03
N ARG A 173 -2.29 -2.56 10.87
CA ARG A 173 -3.16 -3.71 10.57
C ARG A 173 -2.39 -4.94 10.10
N SER A 174 -1.11 -4.77 9.75
CA SER A 174 -0.26 -5.87 9.29
C SER A 174 0.25 -6.78 10.41
N GLY A 175 0.19 -6.32 11.65
CA GLY A 175 0.84 -7.00 12.78
C GLY A 175 2.37 -6.91 12.73
N TYR A 176 2.93 -6.04 11.87
CA TYR A 176 4.37 -5.84 11.77
C TYR A 176 4.93 -5.33 13.09
N ASN A 177 6.00 -5.95 13.54
CA ASN A 177 6.68 -5.62 14.79
C ASN A 177 8.19 -5.85 14.62
N ASN A 178 8.92 -4.76 14.48
CA ASN A 178 10.37 -4.77 14.31
C ASN A 178 10.98 -3.70 15.25
N PRO A 179 11.61 -4.11 16.37
CA PRO A 179 12.18 -3.16 17.33
C PRO A 179 13.26 -2.25 16.76
N GLU A 180 13.99 -2.67 15.71
CA GLU A 180 15.00 -1.83 15.05
C GLU A 180 14.33 -0.72 14.23
N PHE A 181 13.23 -1.05 13.55
CA PHE A 181 12.41 -0.07 12.86
C PHE A 181 11.80 0.93 13.86
N ASP A 182 11.18 0.44 14.94
CA ASP A 182 10.59 1.30 15.96
C ASP A 182 11.61 2.30 16.51
N ALA A 183 12.80 1.81 16.90
CA ALA A 183 13.87 2.66 17.40
C ALA A 183 14.33 3.70 16.37
N LYS A 184 14.37 3.36 15.06
CA LYS A 184 14.76 4.27 14.00
C LYS A 184 13.71 5.36 13.79
N VAL A 185 12.42 5.03 13.82
CA VAL A 185 11.33 5.99 13.72
C VAL A 185 11.32 6.92 14.93
N ASP A 186 11.48 6.40 16.14
CA ASP A 186 11.52 7.21 17.36
C ASP A 186 12.71 8.18 17.39
N GLU A 187 13.88 7.71 16.92
CA GLU A 187 15.06 8.56 16.74
C GLU A 187 14.76 9.70 15.75
N ALA A 188 14.17 9.39 14.59
CA ALA A 188 13.81 10.37 13.60
C ALA A 188 12.81 11.40 14.14
N ARG A 189 11.77 10.98 14.88
CA ARG A 189 10.75 11.86 15.47
C ARG A 189 11.30 12.84 16.49
N THR A 190 12.41 12.51 17.14
CA THR A 190 13.08 13.40 18.11
C THR A 190 14.20 14.25 17.49
N THR A 191 14.51 14.03 16.21
CA THR A 191 15.53 14.80 15.47
C THR A 191 14.99 16.16 15.07
N ILE A 192 15.67 17.24 15.46
CA ILE A 192 15.25 18.63 15.22
C ILE A 192 15.60 19.07 13.81
N ASP A 193 16.76 18.67 13.30
CA ASP A 193 17.21 19.00 11.94
C ASP A 193 16.35 18.28 10.90
N ASP A 194 15.76 19.02 9.97
CA ASP A 194 14.82 18.50 9.01
C ASP A 194 15.45 17.54 8.01
N GLU A 195 16.67 17.83 7.53
CA GLU A 195 17.36 16.96 6.56
C GLU A 195 17.79 15.64 7.23
N GLU A 196 18.31 15.72 8.44
CA GLU A 196 18.67 14.53 9.22
C GLU A 196 17.44 13.69 9.57
N ARG A 197 16.32 14.32 9.95
CA ARG A 197 15.07 13.62 10.22
C ARG A 197 14.55 12.89 8.99
N VAL A 198 14.54 13.53 7.83
CA VAL A 198 14.13 12.91 6.56
C VAL A 198 15.04 11.74 6.21
N ALA A 199 16.35 11.88 6.36
CA ALA A 199 17.29 10.78 6.09
C ALA A 199 17.01 9.56 6.97
N LYS A 200 16.77 9.75 8.28
CA LYS A 200 16.42 8.66 9.21
C LYS A 200 15.07 8.02 8.87
N MET A 201 14.08 8.81 8.46
CA MET A 201 12.79 8.27 7.99
C MET A 201 12.95 7.45 6.71
N GLN A 202 13.82 7.86 5.77
CA GLN A 202 14.12 7.06 4.58
C GLN A 202 14.85 5.76 4.92
N GLU A 203 15.72 5.75 5.94
CA GLU A 203 16.31 4.51 6.45
C GLU A 203 15.24 3.57 7.04
N ALA A 204 14.29 4.11 7.82
CA ALA A 204 13.18 3.34 8.36
C ALA A 204 12.27 2.80 7.25
N ASP A 205 11.95 3.60 6.23
CA ASP A 205 11.17 3.18 5.05
C ASP A 205 11.86 2.01 4.31
N ALA A 206 13.19 2.07 4.16
CA ALA A 206 13.95 0.99 3.54
C ALA A 206 13.89 -0.33 4.37
N MET A 207 13.81 -0.25 5.70
CA MET A 207 13.63 -1.44 6.54
C MET A 207 12.26 -2.08 6.31
N VAL A 208 11.20 -1.30 6.29
CA VAL A 208 9.84 -1.79 5.98
C VAL A 208 9.77 -2.34 4.56
N ALA A 209 10.39 -1.66 3.59
CA ALA A 209 10.48 -2.14 2.22
C ALA A 209 11.12 -3.53 2.14
N ALA A 210 12.23 -3.74 2.88
CA ALA A 210 12.92 -5.01 2.93
C ALA A 210 12.08 -6.14 3.54
N ASP A 211 11.23 -5.84 4.53
CA ASP A 211 10.35 -6.80 5.21
C ASP A 211 9.01 -7.01 4.49
N CYS A 212 8.60 -6.04 3.65
CA CYS A 212 7.39 -6.09 2.81
C CYS A 212 6.11 -6.49 3.57
N PRO A 213 5.74 -5.82 4.70
CA PRO A 213 4.53 -6.16 5.45
C PRO A 213 3.25 -5.72 4.73
N VAL A 214 3.37 -4.82 3.78
CA VAL A 214 2.31 -4.36 2.89
C VAL A 214 2.79 -4.36 1.44
N ILE A 215 1.85 -4.36 0.50
CA ILE A 215 2.10 -4.34 -0.94
C ILE A 215 1.48 -3.08 -1.51
N PRO A 216 2.24 -1.98 -1.68
CA PRO A 216 1.76 -0.76 -2.32
C PRO A 216 1.34 -1.05 -3.76
N LEU A 217 0.18 -0.51 -4.19
CA LEU A 217 -0.36 -0.76 -5.52
C LEU A 217 -0.38 0.49 -6.40
N MET A 218 -0.92 1.59 -5.87
CA MET A 218 -1.02 2.83 -6.62
C MET A 218 -1.16 4.03 -5.69
N PHE A 219 -0.73 5.18 -6.18
CA PHE A 219 -0.99 6.47 -5.56
C PHE A 219 -2.30 7.04 -6.10
N TYR A 220 -3.09 7.60 -5.18
CA TYR A 220 -4.34 8.24 -5.57
C TYR A 220 -4.08 9.58 -6.26
N THR A 221 -5.02 9.94 -7.11
CA THR A 221 -5.13 11.29 -7.66
C THR A 221 -6.55 11.77 -7.47
N HIS A 222 -6.73 13.07 -7.39
CA HIS A 222 -8.05 13.67 -7.35
C HIS A 222 -8.33 14.45 -8.63
N THR A 223 -9.58 14.41 -9.05
CA THR A 223 -10.10 15.23 -10.13
C THR A 223 -11.13 16.18 -9.55
N ILE A 224 -10.98 17.46 -9.86
CA ILE A 224 -11.89 18.50 -9.43
C ILE A 224 -12.65 18.97 -10.66
N ALA A 225 -13.97 19.02 -10.57
CA ALA A 225 -14.84 19.64 -11.54
C ALA A 225 -15.47 20.87 -10.92
N GLY A 226 -15.24 22.04 -11.49
CA GLY A 226 -15.88 23.29 -11.13
C GLY A 226 -16.79 23.79 -12.22
N SER A 227 -17.86 24.51 -11.85
CA SER A 227 -18.68 25.29 -12.80
C SER A 227 -17.89 26.50 -13.26
N ASP A 228 -18.03 26.88 -14.52
CA ASP A 228 -17.54 28.14 -15.10
C ASP A 228 -18.11 29.41 -14.42
N ARG A 229 -19.17 29.23 -13.62
CA ARG A 229 -19.78 30.26 -12.76
C ARG A 229 -18.99 30.52 -11.47
N ILE A 230 -17.93 29.74 -11.19
CA ILE A 230 -17.10 29.90 -9.99
C ILE A 230 -15.68 30.26 -10.43
N LYS A 231 -15.16 31.39 -9.95
CA LYS A 231 -13.78 31.82 -10.13
C LYS A 231 -12.96 31.56 -8.87
N TYR A 232 -11.67 31.37 -9.03
CA TYR A 232 -10.69 31.21 -7.95
C TYR A 232 -10.99 30.06 -6.98
N LEU A 233 -11.66 28.98 -7.47
CA LEU A 233 -11.81 27.77 -6.68
C LEU A 233 -10.44 27.09 -6.53
N TYR A 234 -9.88 27.14 -5.35
CA TYR A 234 -8.70 26.38 -4.98
C TYR A 234 -9.10 25.15 -4.16
N VAL A 235 -8.50 24.01 -4.48
CA VAL A 235 -8.65 22.79 -3.68
C VAL A 235 -7.24 22.25 -3.44
N ASP A 236 -6.89 22.07 -2.16
CA ASP A 236 -5.58 21.55 -1.78
C ASP A 236 -5.42 20.04 -2.10
N PRO A 237 -4.22 19.48 -2.01
CA PRO A 237 -3.98 18.04 -2.23
C PRO A 237 -4.76 17.12 -1.28
N GLN A 238 -5.16 17.61 -0.11
CA GLN A 238 -6.01 16.89 0.87
C GLN A 238 -7.50 17.05 0.60
N LYS A 239 -7.88 17.66 -0.54
CA LYS A 239 -9.27 17.92 -1.00
C LYS A 239 -10.04 18.95 -0.18
N HIS A 240 -9.38 19.81 0.56
CA HIS A 240 -10.04 20.93 1.21
C HIS A 240 -10.27 22.05 0.19
N ALA A 241 -11.53 22.42 -0.01
CA ALA A 241 -11.88 23.53 -0.87
C ALA A 241 -11.77 24.85 -0.10
N ASP A 242 -10.94 25.78 -0.61
CA ASP A 242 -10.93 27.15 -0.12
C ASP A 242 -12.11 27.92 -0.73
N LEU A 243 -13.19 28.00 0.04
CA LEU A 243 -14.37 28.77 -0.35
C LEU A 243 -14.23 30.26 0.01
N GLY A 244 -13.23 30.64 0.79
CA GLY A 244 -13.01 32.02 1.21
C GLY A 244 -12.52 32.92 0.07
N THR A 245 -11.84 32.34 -0.92
CA THR A 245 -11.34 33.05 -2.11
C THR A 245 -12.24 32.85 -3.34
N ALA A 246 -13.21 31.95 -3.28
CA ALA A 246 -14.09 31.65 -4.41
C ALA A 246 -15.09 32.79 -4.65
N GLU A 247 -15.27 33.16 -5.91
CA GLU A 247 -16.21 34.19 -6.37
C GLU A 247 -17.17 33.62 -7.40
N LEU A 248 -18.40 34.12 -7.41
CA LEU A 248 -19.34 33.87 -8.52
C LEU A 248 -18.93 34.73 -9.73
N ALA A 249 -18.92 34.10 -10.92
CA ALA A 249 -18.61 34.76 -12.18
C ALA A 249 -19.75 35.65 -12.68
#